data_f820896bffe38048884656ef0e724887
#
_entry.id   f820896bffe38048884656ef0e724887
#
_cell.length_a   1.000
_cell.length_b   1.000
_cell.length_c   1.000
_cell.angle_alpha   90.00
_cell.angle_beta   90.00
_cell.angle_gamma   90.00
#
_symmetry.space_group_name_H-M   'P 1'
#
loop_
_entity.id
_entity.type
_entity.pdbx_description
1 polymer ?
#
loop_
_entity_poly.entity_id
_entity_poly.type
_entity_poly.pdbx_seq_one_letter_code
_entity_poly.pdbx_strand_id
1 'polypeptide(L)'
;MRISRRAFLLSAAAAAACSRIEKGSPLQRAAQYLWTQQAEDGGLHSTTYGLMRSGQSLTPFVLGALLAVPEAASPARPVAVDRALEFIKKNTTADGALGLMDPTVPDYPNYATALAVTAIVKSGRTGGDRVIAAMAAQLRAQQFGEDNGWKREDAPYGAWGMGGPIHRPPETGHVDLSMTRYVLEALRTAGVPASDPAITRVLVYLERSQNSDGGFYFSTVNPEINKAGEANGHFASYGTATADGLLAFRAAGVSDQDVRSAKAIQWLKDHHQPDRAPGFEGTAREAWGSGLRFYYAYAISRAMPGLPVTLPPQDANGSFRNPNKMVKEDDPLIATAFAVHVLR
;
A
#
# COMPACT_ATOMS: atom_id res chain seq x y z
N MET A 1 -0.82 53.36 5.24
CA MET A 1 -0.66 51.93 5.56
C MET A 1 0.60 51.41 4.82
N ARG A 2 1.74 51.24 5.51
CA ARG A 2 3.00 50.81 4.88
C ARG A 2 3.06 49.29 4.93
N ILE A 3 2.85 48.64 3.78
CA ILE A 3 3.07 47.20 3.62
C ILE A 3 4.55 46.93 3.77
N SER A 4 4.93 46.09 4.71
CA SER A 4 6.34 45.78 5.01
C SER A 4 6.99 45.03 3.83
N ARG A 5 8.24 45.41 3.49
CA ARG A 5 9.06 44.73 2.44
C ARG A 5 9.18 43.20 2.66
N ARG A 6 9.06 42.74 3.89
CA ARG A 6 9.06 41.28 4.22
C ARG A 6 7.81 40.57 3.72
N ALA A 7 6.62 41.16 3.80
CA ALA A 7 5.38 40.59 3.29
C ALA A 7 5.39 40.44 1.76
N PHE A 8 6.01 41.41 1.07
CA PHE A 8 6.13 41.38 -0.40
C PHE A 8 7.09 40.30 -0.89
N LEU A 9 8.22 40.07 -0.17
CA LEU A 9 9.18 39.01 -0.51
C LEU A 9 8.63 37.59 -0.25
N LEU A 10 7.85 37.40 0.80
CA LEU A 10 7.17 36.12 1.08
C LEU A 10 6.08 35.80 0.03
N SER A 11 5.32 36.82 -0.40
CA SER A 11 4.31 36.67 -1.47
C SER A 11 4.94 36.36 -2.83
N ALA A 12 6.08 36.98 -3.16
CA ALA A 12 6.79 36.72 -4.41
C ALA A 12 7.45 35.32 -4.44
N ALA A 13 7.96 34.84 -3.30
CA ALA A 13 8.52 33.48 -3.18
C ALA A 13 7.45 32.40 -3.30
N ALA A 14 6.26 32.60 -2.71
CA ALA A 14 5.12 31.69 -2.83
C ALA A 14 4.58 31.65 -4.27
N ALA A 15 4.46 32.80 -4.94
CA ALA A 15 4.02 32.86 -6.33
C ALA A 15 5.03 32.24 -7.31
N ALA A 16 6.35 32.41 -7.05
CA ALA A 16 7.40 31.78 -7.86
C ALA A 16 7.48 30.24 -7.64
N ALA A 17 7.15 29.75 -6.43
CA ALA A 17 7.05 28.32 -6.16
C ALA A 17 5.83 27.71 -6.87
N CYS A 18 4.65 28.35 -6.82
CA CYS A 18 3.47 27.91 -7.56
C CYS A 18 3.71 27.87 -9.07
N SER A 19 4.35 28.90 -9.66
CA SER A 19 4.62 28.91 -11.11
C SER A 19 5.62 27.86 -11.59
N ARG A 20 6.48 27.33 -10.71
CA ARG A 20 7.38 26.20 -11.03
C ARG A 20 6.67 24.85 -11.02
N ILE A 21 5.64 24.66 -10.19
CA ILE A 21 4.88 23.42 -10.10
C ILE A 21 4.04 23.21 -11.37
N GLU A 22 3.53 24.28 -11.99
CA GLU A 22 2.74 24.18 -13.22
C GLU A 22 3.52 23.73 -14.47
N LYS A 23 4.84 23.83 -14.48
CA LYS A 23 5.68 23.61 -15.67
C LYS A 23 6.23 22.20 -15.86
N GLY A 24 5.96 21.24 -14.95
CA GLY A 24 6.46 19.87 -15.04
C GLY A 24 5.44 18.87 -15.60
N SER A 25 5.91 17.65 -15.96
CA SER A 25 5.03 16.53 -16.23
C SER A 25 4.17 16.19 -15.02
N PRO A 26 3.03 15.49 -15.18
CA PRO A 26 2.23 15.05 -14.03
C PRO A 26 3.04 14.32 -12.96
N LEU A 27 3.98 13.46 -13.37
CA LEU A 27 4.88 12.75 -12.45
C LEU A 27 5.79 13.71 -11.66
N GLN A 28 6.40 14.69 -12.35
CA GLN A 28 7.27 15.67 -11.71
C GLN A 28 6.51 16.50 -10.67
N ARG A 29 5.31 16.95 -11.01
CA ARG A 29 4.47 17.74 -10.09
C ARG A 29 4.03 16.91 -8.88
N ALA A 30 3.64 15.65 -9.09
CA ALA A 30 3.25 14.74 -8.02
C ALA A 30 4.43 14.48 -7.05
N ALA A 31 5.61 14.18 -7.59
CA ALA A 31 6.81 13.99 -6.77
C ALA A 31 7.19 15.25 -6.00
N GLN A 32 7.13 16.43 -6.66
CA GLN A 32 7.38 17.72 -6.01
C GLN A 32 6.39 17.97 -4.87
N TYR A 33 5.09 17.73 -5.10
CA TYR A 33 4.08 17.86 -4.07
C TYR A 33 4.42 16.99 -2.85
N LEU A 34 4.66 15.70 -3.05
CA LEU A 34 4.97 14.77 -1.95
C LEU A 34 6.20 15.21 -1.16
N TRP A 35 7.27 15.65 -1.82
CA TRP A 35 8.46 16.16 -1.13
C TRP A 35 8.19 17.40 -0.27
N THR A 36 7.24 18.27 -0.66
CA THR A 36 6.88 19.45 0.12
C THR A 36 6.07 19.14 1.38
N GLN A 37 5.54 17.91 1.50
CA GLN A 37 4.73 17.49 2.64
C GLN A 37 5.57 16.89 3.78
N GLN A 38 6.89 16.72 3.60
CA GLN A 38 7.73 16.19 4.67
C GLN A 38 7.83 17.18 5.84
N ALA A 39 7.46 16.73 7.03
CA ALA A 39 7.48 17.52 8.26
C ALA A 39 8.91 17.69 8.83
N GLU A 40 9.05 18.53 9.86
CA GLU A 40 10.34 18.82 10.50
C GLU A 40 10.98 17.58 11.15
N ASP A 41 10.18 16.64 11.65
CA ASP A 41 10.65 15.38 12.21
C ASP A 41 11.09 14.35 11.16
N GLY A 42 10.94 14.67 9.86
CA GLY A 42 11.25 13.80 8.73
C GLY A 42 10.10 12.90 8.28
N GLY A 43 9.00 12.87 9.02
CA GLY A 43 7.80 12.08 8.71
C GLY A 43 6.88 12.74 7.67
N LEU A 44 5.91 11.95 7.22
CA LEU A 44 4.78 12.42 6.41
C LEU A 44 3.49 12.03 7.15
N HIS A 45 2.65 13.03 7.45
CA HIS A 45 1.52 12.90 8.36
C HIS A 45 0.21 13.26 7.68
N SER A 46 -0.82 12.43 7.88
CA SER A 46 -2.16 12.80 7.42
C SER A 46 -2.71 13.97 8.24
N THR A 47 -3.22 14.97 7.54
CA THR A 47 -4.04 16.03 8.15
C THR A 47 -5.53 15.70 8.13
N THR A 48 -5.91 14.65 7.42
CA THR A 48 -7.29 14.22 7.21
C THR A 48 -7.71 13.12 8.19
N TYR A 49 -6.85 12.13 8.41
CA TYR A 49 -7.16 10.93 9.18
C TYR A 49 -6.35 10.82 10.47
N GLY A 50 -7.03 10.87 11.62
CA GLY A 50 -6.40 10.82 12.95
C GLY A 50 -5.51 9.59 13.17
N LEU A 51 -5.96 8.43 12.71
CA LEU A 51 -5.21 7.16 12.77
C LEU A 51 -3.84 7.26 12.09
N MET A 52 -3.72 8.05 11.03
CA MET A 52 -2.49 8.18 10.22
C MET A 52 -1.69 9.46 10.55
N ARG A 53 -2.06 10.21 11.61
CA ARG A 53 -1.32 11.39 12.08
C ARG A 53 0.05 11.04 12.63
N SER A 54 0.24 9.82 13.09
CA SER A 54 1.54 9.34 13.55
C SER A 54 2.61 9.41 12.46
N GLY A 55 2.20 9.29 11.19
CA GLY A 55 3.08 9.21 10.04
C GLY A 55 3.78 7.86 9.89
N GLN A 56 3.57 6.91 10.80
CA GLN A 56 4.33 5.66 10.79
C GLN A 56 4.00 4.77 9.58
N SER A 57 2.74 4.73 9.12
CA SER A 57 2.39 4.04 7.88
C SER A 57 2.62 4.91 6.64
N LEU A 58 2.32 6.21 6.72
CA LEU A 58 2.42 7.11 5.57
C LEU A 58 3.85 7.41 5.15
N THR A 59 4.76 7.59 6.11
CA THR A 59 6.16 7.90 5.76
C THR A 59 6.80 6.83 4.88
N PRO A 60 6.81 5.54 5.25
CA PRO A 60 7.39 4.52 4.38
C PRO A 60 6.58 4.32 3.08
N PHE A 61 5.26 4.52 3.09
CA PHE A 61 4.42 4.42 1.90
C PHE A 61 4.78 5.49 0.86
N VAL A 62 4.81 6.76 1.26
CA VAL A 62 5.14 7.88 0.37
C VAL A 62 6.60 7.84 -0.04
N LEU A 63 7.52 7.52 0.89
CA LEU A 63 8.94 7.34 0.56
C LEU A 63 9.13 6.25 -0.50
N GLY A 64 8.44 5.11 -0.36
CA GLY A 64 8.48 4.03 -1.35
C GLY A 64 8.03 4.46 -2.74
N ALA A 65 7.03 5.33 -2.84
CA ALA A 65 6.59 5.93 -4.10
C ALA A 65 7.62 6.90 -4.67
N LEU A 66 8.20 7.78 -3.84
CA LEU A 66 9.21 8.75 -4.25
C LEU A 66 10.51 8.08 -4.72
N LEU A 67 10.94 6.99 -4.06
CA LEU A 67 12.10 6.19 -4.48
C LEU A 67 11.88 5.43 -5.81
N ALA A 68 10.63 5.30 -6.24
CA ALA A 68 10.30 4.67 -7.51
C ALA A 68 10.29 5.67 -8.69
N VAL A 69 10.38 6.98 -8.43
CA VAL A 69 10.44 8.02 -9.47
C VAL A 69 11.81 7.96 -10.16
N PRO A 70 11.86 7.89 -11.50
CA PRO A 70 13.12 7.98 -12.22
C PRO A 70 13.84 9.30 -11.93
N GLU A 71 15.18 9.26 -11.74
CA GLU A 71 15.98 10.43 -11.39
C GLU A 71 15.85 11.55 -12.43
N ALA A 72 15.72 11.20 -13.70
CA ALA A 72 15.47 12.14 -14.79
C ALA A 72 14.15 12.92 -14.65
N ALA A 73 13.14 12.32 -14.00
CA ALA A 73 11.84 12.96 -13.77
C ALA A 73 11.85 13.83 -12.48
N SER A 74 12.52 13.37 -11.43
CA SER A 74 12.68 14.14 -10.19
C SER A 74 14.00 13.75 -9.52
N PRO A 75 14.98 14.65 -9.46
CA PRO A 75 16.26 14.38 -8.81
C PRO A 75 16.08 13.89 -7.38
N ALA A 76 16.87 12.90 -7.01
CA ALA A 76 16.91 12.40 -5.65
C ALA A 76 17.19 13.54 -4.65
N ARG A 77 16.54 13.46 -3.50
CA ARG A 77 16.74 14.40 -2.38
C ARG A 77 17.39 13.66 -1.21
N PRO A 78 18.72 13.42 -1.24
CA PRO A 78 19.39 12.56 -0.26
C PRO A 78 19.06 12.92 1.19
N VAL A 79 19.11 14.20 1.53
CA VAL A 79 18.83 14.69 2.89
C VAL A 79 17.38 14.40 3.31
N ALA A 80 16.42 14.58 2.40
CA ALA A 80 15.02 14.28 2.70
C ALA A 80 14.76 12.77 2.85
N VAL A 81 15.43 11.96 2.03
CA VAL A 81 15.39 10.49 2.17
C VAL A 81 15.99 10.08 3.52
N ASP A 82 17.15 10.59 3.88
CA ASP A 82 17.81 10.25 5.15
C ASP A 82 16.97 10.65 6.36
N ARG A 83 16.30 11.81 6.33
CA ARG A 83 15.35 12.23 7.38
C ARG A 83 14.13 11.29 7.50
N ALA A 84 13.57 10.85 6.38
CA ALA A 84 12.45 9.89 6.40
C ALA A 84 12.88 8.52 6.93
N LEU A 85 14.08 8.05 6.57
CA LEU A 85 14.64 6.80 7.09
C LEU A 85 14.95 6.89 8.59
N GLU A 86 15.44 8.03 9.05
CA GLU A 86 15.67 8.27 10.48
C GLU A 86 14.35 8.29 11.27
N PHE A 87 13.31 8.94 10.72
CA PHE A 87 11.96 8.87 11.30
C PHE A 87 11.48 7.42 11.43
N ILE A 88 11.61 6.60 10.38
CA ILE A 88 11.24 5.18 10.42
C ILE A 88 12.01 4.45 11.52
N LYS A 89 13.34 4.58 11.56
CA LYS A 89 14.19 3.92 12.56
C LYS A 89 13.83 4.32 13.99
N LYS A 90 13.66 5.62 14.24
CA LYS A 90 13.32 6.16 15.57
C LYS A 90 12.00 5.63 16.11
N ASN A 91 11.03 5.38 15.22
CA ASN A 91 9.69 4.90 15.58
C ASN A 91 9.55 3.37 15.51
N THR A 92 10.62 2.65 15.15
CA THR A 92 10.65 1.19 15.14
C THR A 92 10.96 0.68 16.54
N THR A 93 10.15 -0.24 17.04
CA THR A 93 10.35 -0.90 18.34
C THR A 93 11.58 -1.82 18.34
N ALA A 94 12.04 -2.25 19.49
CA ALA A 94 13.22 -3.12 19.60
C ALA A 94 13.04 -4.48 18.92
N ASP A 95 11.80 -4.98 18.87
CA ASP A 95 11.39 -6.21 18.19
C ASP A 95 11.04 -6.02 16.71
N GLY A 96 11.17 -4.80 16.17
CA GLY A 96 11.05 -4.50 14.76
C GLY A 96 9.65 -4.07 14.29
N ALA A 97 8.70 -3.82 15.19
CA ALA A 97 7.39 -3.31 14.79
C ALA A 97 7.41 -1.80 14.53
N LEU A 98 6.67 -1.36 13.52
CA LEU A 98 6.34 0.04 13.26
C LEU A 98 4.81 0.20 13.32
N GLY A 99 4.28 1.41 13.57
CA GLY A 99 2.83 1.63 13.64
C GLY A 99 2.23 1.45 15.03
N LEU A 100 3.05 1.32 16.08
CA LEU A 100 2.64 1.13 17.47
C LEU A 100 2.85 2.38 18.34
N MET A 101 2.85 3.58 17.76
CA MET A 101 3.08 4.83 18.51
C MET A 101 2.03 5.03 19.62
N ASP A 102 0.77 4.72 19.33
CA ASP A 102 -0.32 4.71 20.31
C ASP A 102 -0.87 3.28 20.42
N PRO A 103 -0.65 2.60 21.56
CA PRO A 103 -1.15 1.23 21.77
C PRO A 103 -2.67 1.10 21.68
N THR A 104 -3.42 2.19 21.90
CA THR A 104 -4.87 2.20 21.84
C THR A 104 -5.42 2.45 20.43
N VAL A 105 -4.59 3.07 19.57
CA VAL A 105 -4.93 3.39 18.18
C VAL A 105 -3.71 3.11 17.29
N PRO A 106 -3.36 1.84 17.08
CA PRO A 106 -2.18 1.48 16.28
C PRO A 106 -2.38 1.86 14.81
N ASP A 107 -1.35 2.48 14.22
CA ASP A 107 -1.33 2.89 12.82
C ASP A 107 -0.90 1.73 11.90
N TYR A 108 -1.79 0.76 11.68
CA TYR A 108 -1.60 -0.38 10.78
C TYR A 108 -0.22 -1.07 10.90
N PRO A 109 0.14 -1.68 12.04
CA PRO A 109 1.51 -2.10 12.34
C PRO A 109 2.15 -2.99 11.26
N ASN A 110 1.47 -4.03 10.78
CA ASN A 110 2.03 -4.90 9.75
C ASN A 110 2.21 -4.18 8.42
N TYR A 111 1.28 -3.28 8.07
CA TYR A 111 1.36 -2.48 6.85
C TYR A 111 2.54 -1.50 6.93
N ALA A 112 2.64 -0.76 8.04
CA ALA A 112 3.73 0.19 8.29
C ALA A 112 5.10 -0.50 8.25
N THR A 113 5.22 -1.65 8.93
CA THR A 113 6.46 -2.44 8.97
C THR A 113 6.84 -2.99 7.59
N ALA A 114 5.88 -3.54 6.84
CA ALA A 114 6.12 -4.07 5.49
C ALA A 114 6.57 -2.98 4.51
N LEU A 115 5.92 -1.82 4.55
CA LEU A 115 6.29 -0.67 3.73
C LEU A 115 7.68 -0.13 4.12
N ALA A 116 8.00 -0.12 5.43
CA ALA A 116 9.31 0.32 5.92
C ALA A 116 10.44 -0.59 5.42
N VAL A 117 10.28 -1.91 5.49
CA VAL A 117 11.24 -2.87 4.90
C VAL A 117 11.50 -2.52 3.43
N THR A 118 10.42 -2.36 2.67
CA THR A 118 10.51 -2.06 1.24
C THR A 118 11.22 -0.72 0.97
N ALA A 119 10.89 0.32 1.73
CA ALA A 119 11.49 1.66 1.58
C ALA A 119 12.98 1.66 1.97
N ILE A 120 13.35 1.01 3.08
CA ILE A 120 14.75 0.92 3.53
C ILE A 120 15.60 0.20 2.47
N VAL A 121 15.15 -0.96 1.98
CA VAL A 121 15.89 -1.71 0.94
C VAL A 121 16.01 -0.89 -0.35
N LYS A 122 14.93 -0.31 -0.84
CA LYS A 122 14.92 0.50 -2.07
C LYS A 122 15.74 1.78 -1.97
N SER A 123 15.95 2.30 -0.76
CA SER A 123 16.78 3.49 -0.57
C SER A 123 18.25 3.28 -0.92
N GLY A 124 18.71 2.01 -0.94
CA GLY A 124 20.11 1.65 -1.15
C GLY A 124 21.06 2.16 -0.06
N ARG A 125 20.54 2.65 1.08
CA ARG A 125 21.37 3.16 2.18
C ARG A 125 21.97 2.01 2.98
N THR A 126 23.23 2.10 3.31
CA THR A 126 23.94 1.14 4.18
C THR A 126 23.47 1.22 5.64
N GLY A 127 23.69 0.14 6.41
CA GLY A 127 23.40 0.10 7.85
C GLY A 127 21.93 -0.16 8.20
N GLY A 128 21.09 -0.56 7.21
CA GLY A 128 19.70 -0.96 7.42
C GLY A 128 19.51 -2.42 7.81
N ASP A 129 20.51 -3.28 7.62
CA ASP A 129 20.39 -4.74 7.68
C ASP A 129 19.80 -5.25 9.00
N ARG A 130 20.27 -4.70 10.14
CA ARG A 130 19.77 -5.08 11.47
C ARG A 130 18.28 -4.73 11.66
N VAL A 131 17.87 -3.55 11.19
CA VAL A 131 16.46 -3.11 11.28
C VAL A 131 15.60 -3.95 10.34
N ILE A 132 16.05 -4.20 9.12
CA ILE A 132 15.35 -5.07 8.17
C ILE A 132 15.18 -6.50 8.74
N ALA A 133 16.23 -7.06 9.34
CA ALA A 133 16.17 -8.38 9.96
C ALA A 133 15.15 -8.44 11.11
N ALA A 134 15.13 -7.43 11.99
CA ALA A 134 14.16 -7.33 13.08
C ALA A 134 12.73 -7.20 12.54
N MET A 135 12.50 -6.31 11.56
CA MET A 135 11.20 -6.13 10.91
C MET A 135 10.72 -7.43 10.24
N ALA A 136 11.60 -8.14 9.53
CA ALA A 136 11.25 -9.41 8.88
C ALA A 136 10.92 -10.50 9.91
N ALA A 137 11.62 -10.55 11.03
CA ALA A 137 11.32 -11.45 12.13
C ALA A 137 9.96 -11.15 12.76
N GLN A 138 9.67 -9.87 13.02
CA GLN A 138 8.39 -9.42 13.53
C GLN A 138 7.24 -9.78 12.58
N LEU A 139 7.38 -9.51 11.28
CA LEU A 139 6.36 -9.86 10.30
C LEU A 139 6.10 -11.37 10.25
N ARG A 140 7.15 -12.20 10.35
CA ARG A 140 6.98 -13.66 10.44
C ARG A 140 6.21 -14.07 11.69
N ALA A 141 6.52 -13.48 12.85
CA ALA A 141 5.85 -13.79 14.10
C ALA A 141 4.35 -13.43 14.07
N GLN A 142 3.95 -12.48 13.23
CA GLN A 142 2.56 -12.05 13.07
C GLN A 142 1.73 -12.95 12.12
N GLN A 143 2.34 -13.95 11.45
CA GLN A 143 1.61 -14.82 10.53
C GLN A 143 0.66 -15.75 11.27
N PHE A 144 -0.53 -15.97 10.72
CA PHE A 144 -1.46 -16.98 11.18
C PHE A 144 -0.94 -18.38 10.81
N GLY A 145 -0.21 -19.02 11.72
CA GLY A 145 0.44 -20.30 11.52
C GLY A 145 0.52 -21.12 12.79
N GLU A 146 1.14 -22.28 12.69
CA GLU A 146 1.25 -23.25 13.77
C GLU A 146 1.93 -22.66 15.02
N ASP A 147 2.92 -21.78 14.84
CA ASP A 147 3.64 -21.11 15.92
C ASP A 147 2.71 -20.26 16.81
N ASN A 148 1.58 -19.82 16.25
CA ASN A 148 0.53 -19.06 16.93
C ASN A 148 -0.71 -19.92 17.24
N GLY A 149 -0.64 -21.25 17.07
CA GLY A 149 -1.70 -22.21 17.38
C GLY A 149 -2.75 -22.39 16.28
N TRP A 150 -2.54 -21.79 15.10
CA TRP A 150 -3.45 -21.93 13.95
C TRP A 150 -3.14 -23.20 13.17
N LYS A 151 -4.19 -23.90 12.74
CA LYS A 151 -4.11 -25.12 11.93
C LYS A 151 -4.36 -24.80 10.47
N ARG A 152 -3.87 -25.71 9.61
CA ARG A 152 -4.03 -25.55 8.16
C ARG A 152 -5.49 -25.42 7.70
N GLU A 153 -6.43 -26.02 8.40
CA GLU A 153 -7.88 -25.95 8.12
C GLU A 153 -8.54 -24.63 8.53
N ASP A 154 -7.91 -23.86 9.43
CA ASP A 154 -8.47 -22.60 9.92
C ASP A 154 -8.48 -21.52 8.82
N ALA A 155 -9.56 -20.73 8.79
CA ALA A 155 -9.78 -19.73 7.75
C ALA A 155 -8.63 -18.71 7.55
N PRO A 156 -7.97 -18.16 8.61
CA PRO A 156 -6.88 -17.19 8.47
C PRO A 156 -5.52 -17.82 8.17
N TYR A 157 -5.39 -19.16 8.20
CA TYR A 157 -4.11 -19.83 8.11
C TYR A 157 -3.28 -19.41 6.90
N GLY A 158 -2.05 -18.97 7.13
CA GLY A 158 -1.11 -18.48 6.14
C GLY A 158 -1.18 -16.98 5.86
N ALA A 159 -2.22 -16.29 6.32
CA ALA A 159 -2.41 -14.86 6.11
C ALA A 159 -1.67 -14.00 7.13
N TRP A 160 -1.79 -12.69 6.93
CA TRP A 160 -1.48 -11.65 7.90
C TRP A 160 -2.69 -10.74 8.10
N GLY A 161 -2.83 -10.28 9.35
CA GLY A 161 -3.80 -9.27 9.73
C GLY A 161 -3.16 -7.89 9.91
N MET A 162 -3.90 -6.99 10.57
CA MET A 162 -3.50 -5.59 10.79
C MET A 162 -2.17 -5.46 11.56
N GLY A 163 -1.83 -6.44 12.43
CA GLY A 163 -0.69 -6.40 13.32
C GLY A 163 -1.06 -5.92 14.72
N GLY A 164 -0.07 -5.71 15.57
CA GLY A 164 -0.24 -5.47 17.00
C GLY A 164 -0.09 -6.76 17.81
N PRO A 165 -0.96 -7.02 18.79
CA PRO A 165 -0.93 -8.27 19.54
C PRO A 165 -1.04 -9.49 18.63
N ILE A 166 -0.29 -10.55 18.94
CA ILE A 166 -0.38 -11.81 18.21
C ILE A 166 -1.74 -12.46 18.52
N HIS A 167 -2.51 -12.69 17.45
CA HIS A 167 -3.80 -13.39 17.57
C HIS A 167 -3.63 -14.89 17.64
N ARG A 168 -4.44 -15.52 18.50
CA ARG A 168 -4.51 -16.97 18.70
C ARG A 168 -5.95 -17.46 18.53
N PRO A 169 -6.17 -18.72 18.11
CA PRO A 169 -7.53 -19.25 17.99
C PRO A 169 -8.33 -19.08 19.30
N PRO A 170 -9.63 -18.71 19.21
CA PRO A 170 -10.42 -18.47 17.99
C PRO A 170 -10.36 -17.01 17.46
N GLU A 171 -9.63 -16.12 18.10
CA GLU A 171 -9.66 -14.68 17.80
C GLU A 171 -8.74 -14.35 16.61
N THR A 172 -9.34 -13.92 15.50
CA THR A 172 -8.62 -13.62 14.26
C THR A 172 -8.27 -12.14 14.09
N GLY A 173 -9.05 -11.23 14.69
CA GLY A 173 -8.95 -9.81 14.36
C GLY A 173 -9.25 -9.53 12.88
N HIS A 174 -8.66 -8.46 12.36
CA HIS A 174 -8.80 -8.08 10.95
C HIS A 174 -7.74 -8.82 10.09
N VAL A 175 -8.21 -9.65 9.18
CA VAL A 175 -7.36 -10.43 8.25
C VAL A 175 -7.80 -10.14 6.82
N ASP A 176 -6.86 -9.77 5.94
CA ASP A 176 -7.17 -9.47 4.56
C ASP A 176 -6.04 -9.79 3.56
N LEU A 177 -6.42 -9.88 2.30
CA LEU A 177 -5.56 -10.23 1.19
C LEU A 177 -4.52 -9.13 0.87
N SER A 178 -4.92 -7.85 1.00
CA SER A 178 -4.04 -6.72 0.72
C SER A 178 -2.89 -6.69 1.72
N MET A 179 -3.19 -6.80 3.02
CA MET A 179 -2.18 -6.88 4.09
C MET A 179 -1.24 -8.05 3.85
N THR A 180 -1.82 -9.23 3.55
CA THR A 180 -1.06 -10.46 3.26
C THR A 180 -0.10 -10.24 2.09
N ARG A 181 -0.55 -9.62 1.00
CA ARG A 181 0.30 -9.29 -0.17
C ARG A 181 1.46 -8.36 0.20
N TYR A 182 1.20 -7.26 0.94
CA TYR A 182 2.25 -6.31 1.31
C TYR A 182 3.31 -6.92 2.23
N VAL A 183 2.90 -7.74 3.20
CA VAL A 183 3.85 -8.43 4.08
C VAL A 183 4.67 -9.45 3.28
N LEU A 184 4.03 -10.23 2.42
CA LEU A 184 4.70 -11.21 1.57
C LEU A 184 5.75 -10.54 0.66
N GLU A 185 5.40 -9.43 -0.02
CA GLU A 185 6.34 -8.66 -0.84
C GLU A 185 7.50 -8.09 -0.02
N ALA A 186 7.24 -7.62 1.21
CA ALA A 186 8.27 -7.11 2.10
C ALA A 186 9.26 -8.19 2.53
N LEU A 187 8.78 -9.37 2.92
CA LEU A 187 9.64 -10.52 3.25
C LEU A 187 10.51 -10.93 2.06
N ARG A 188 9.94 -10.97 0.85
CA ARG A 188 10.71 -11.23 -0.37
C ARG A 188 11.75 -10.15 -0.66
N THR A 189 11.40 -8.90 -0.44
CA THR A 189 12.31 -7.74 -0.58
C THR A 189 13.45 -7.79 0.46
N ALA A 190 13.18 -8.29 1.66
CA ALA A 190 14.20 -8.54 2.69
C ALA A 190 15.08 -9.77 2.40
N GLY A 191 14.92 -10.45 1.26
CA GLY A 191 15.73 -11.60 0.86
C GLY A 191 15.24 -12.95 1.39
N VAL A 192 14.04 -13.02 2.00
CA VAL A 192 13.46 -14.31 2.44
C VAL A 192 13.18 -15.18 1.21
N PRO A 193 13.72 -16.42 1.13
CA PRO A 193 13.58 -17.26 -0.05
C PRO A 193 12.13 -17.76 -0.25
N ALA A 194 11.75 -18.09 -1.49
CA ALA A 194 10.41 -18.62 -1.79
C ALA A 194 10.11 -19.95 -1.09
N SER A 195 11.14 -20.70 -0.74
CA SER A 195 11.03 -21.97 0.01
C SER A 195 10.83 -21.81 1.52
N ASP A 196 10.88 -20.59 2.03
CA ASP A 196 10.66 -20.31 3.46
C ASP A 196 9.24 -20.73 3.89
N PRO A 197 9.07 -21.34 5.08
CA PRO A 197 7.75 -21.75 5.57
C PRO A 197 6.71 -20.62 5.60
N ALA A 198 7.11 -19.40 5.93
CA ALA A 198 6.18 -18.25 5.92
C ALA A 198 5.69 -17.93 4.49
N ILE A 199 6.54 -18.12 3.47
CA ILE A 199 6.17 -17.90 2.07
C ILE A 199 5.31 -19.03 1.53
N THR A 200 5.66 -20.29 1.84
CA THR A 200 4.90 -21.45 1.34
C THR A 200 3.52 -21.59 2.01
N ARG A 201 3.43 -21.24 3.29
CA ARG A 201 2.18 -21.27 4.06
C ARG A 201 1.11 -20.34 3.49
N VAL A 202 1.50 -19.18 2.96
CA VAL A 202 0.56 -18.20 2.41
C VAL A 202 -0.25 -18.74 1.22
N LEU A 203 0.28 -19.72 0.49
CA LEU A 203 -0.43 -20.33 -0.64
C LEU A 203 -1.78 -20.91 -0.24
N VAL A 204 -1.90 -21.43 0.99
CA VAL A 204 -3.16 -21.97 1.52
C VAL A 204 -4.21 -20.87 1.64
N TYR A 205 -3.83 -19.70 2.14
CA TYR A 205 -4.73 -18.54 2.23
C TYR A 205 -5.12 -18.02 0.84
N LEU A 206 -4.16 -17.90 -0.07
CA LEU A 206 -4.40 -17.42 -1.43
C LEU A 206 -5.35 -18.33 -2.20
N GLU A 207 -5.18 -19.66 -2.08
CA GLU A 207 -6.08 -20.63 -2.70
C GLU A 207 -7.52 -20.53 -2.18
N ARG A 208 -7.70 -20.26 -0.88
CA ARG A 208 -9.03 -20.04 -0.29
C ARG A 208 -9.67 -18.72 -0.71
N SER A 209 -8.84 -17.70 -0.95
CA SER A 209 -9.31 -16.38 -1.33
C SER A 209 -9.63 -16.27 -2.82
N GLN A 210 -9.28 -17.28 -3.63
CA GLN A 210 -9.55 -17.33 -5.06
C GLN A 210 -10.88 -18.04 -5.36
N ASN A 211 -11.76 -17.39 -6.08
CA ASN A 211 -13.01 -17.97 -6.56
C ASN A 211 -12.81 -18.85 -7.79
N SER A 212 -13.83 -19.65 -8.11
CA SER A 212 -13.85 -20.53 -9.29
C SER A 212 -13.76 -19.77 -10.61
N ASP A 213 -14.24 -18.50 -10.66
CA ASP A 213 -14.10 -17.60 -11.81
C ASP A 213 -12.66 -17.08 -12.02
N GLY A 214 -11.76 -17.37 -11.09
CA GLY A 214 -10.36 -16.94 -11.12
C GLY A 214 -10.07 -15.62 -10.42
N GLY A 215 -11.10 -14.83 -10.09
CA GLY A 215 -10.97 -13.63 -9.30
C GLY A 215 -10.78 -13.90 -7.81
N PHE A 216 -10.55 -12.84 -7.04
CA PHE A 216 -10.33 -12.92 -5.61
C PHE A 216 -11.32 -12.05 -4.84
N TYR A 217 -11.64 -12.49 -3.63
CA TYR A 217 -12.29 -11.68 -2.61
C TYR A 217 -11.31 -11.32 -1.49
N PHE A 218 -11.70 -10.41 -0.59
CA PHE A 218 -10.76 -9.71 0.26
C PHE A 218 -10.38 -10.44 1.55
N SER A 219 -11.35 -11.07 2.22
CA SER A 219 -11.14 -11.74 3.50
C SER A 219 -11.90 -13.07 3.59
N THR A 220 -11.20 -14.11 4.05
CA THR A 220 -11.77 -15.41 4.37
C THR A 220 -12.42 -15.45 5.76
N VAL A 221 -12.19 -14.41 6.57
CA VAL A 221 -12.50 -14.35 8.01
C VAL A 221 -13.55 -13.31 8.33
N ASN A 222 -13.46 -12.13 7.73
CA ASN A 222 -14.31 -10.98 8.03
C ASN A 222 -15.28 -10.70 6.86
N PRO A 223 -16.50 -11.26 6.87
CA PRO A 223 -17.48 -11.12 5.77
C PRO A 223 -17.78 -9.66 5.42
N GLU A 224 -17.90 -8.81 6.45
CA GLU A 224 -18.30 -7.40 6.32
C GLU A 224 -17.31 -6.53 5.57
N ILE A 225 -16.03 -6.94 5.50
CA ILE A 225 -15.00 -6.20 4.76
C ILE A 225 -14.85 -6.65 3.31
N ASN A 226 -15.58 -7.67 2.87
CA ASN A 226 -15.65 -8.08 1.46
C ASN A 226 -16.48 -7.06 0.66
N LYS A 227 -15.78 -6.12 0.04
CA LYS A 227 -16.35 -4.89 -0.53
C LYS A 227 -17.38 -5.15 -1.64
N ALA A 228 -17.20 -6.20 -2.45
CA ALA A 228 -18.14 -6.59 -3.49
C ALA A 228 -19.37 -7.36 -2.94
N GLY A 229 -19.37 -7.75 -1.66
CA GLY A 229 -20.45 -8.48 -1.02
C GLY A 229 -20.51 -9.95 -1.44
N GLU A 230 -21.70 -10.53 -1.27
CA GLU A 230 -21.96 -11.92 -1.62
C GLU A 230 -22.85 -12.02 -2.88
N ALA A 231 -22.57 -13.01 -3.70
CA ALA A 231 -23.38 -13.40 -4.84
C ALA A 231 -23.42 -14.94 -4.89
N ASN A 232 -24.62 -15.52 -4.98
CA ASN A 232 -24.84 -16.97 -5.07
C ASN A 232 -24.20 -17.78 -3.91
N GLY A 233 -24.18 -17.22 -2.68
CA GLY A 233 -23.63 -17.88 -1.50
C GLY A 233 -22.09 -17.83 -1.41
N HIS A 234 -21.43 -17.02 -2.23
CA HIS A 234 -19.98 -16.80 -2.22
C HIS A 234 -19.67 -15.30 -2.23
N PHE A 235 -18.53 -14.91 -1.66
CA PHE A 235 -18.05 -13.54 -1.80
C PHE A 235 -17.67 -13.25 -3.24
N ALA A 236 -18.14 -12.12 -3.78
CA ALA A 236 -17.91 -11.75 -5.16
C ALA A 236 -16.45 -11.31 -5.38
N SER A 237 -15.91 -11.70 -6.54
CA SER A 237 -14.59 -11.27 -7.02
C SER A 237 -14.60 -9.79 -7.42
N TYR A 238 -13.49 -9.07 -7.19
CA TYR A 238 -13.35 -7.70 -7.66
C TYR A 238 -11.90 -7.29 -7.93
N GLY A 239 -11.72 -6.23 -8.70
CA GLY A 239 -10.46 -5.89 -9.34
C GLY A 239 -9.26 -5.71 -8.43
N THR A 240 -9.39 -4.97 -7.31
CA THR A 240 -8.24 -4.76 -6.40
C THR A 240 -7.84 -6.04 -5.70
N ALA A 241 -8.79 -6.85 -5.24
CA ALA A 241 -8.49 -8.14 -4.60
C ALA A 241 -7.84 -9.10 -5.61
N THR A 242 -8.32 -9.13 -6.85
CA THR A 242 -7.75 -10.01 -7.89
C THR A 242 -6.34 -9.58 -8.29
N ALA A 243 -6.08 -8.27 -8.41
CA ALA A 243 -4.74 -7.77 -8.66
C ALA A 243 -3.78 -8.06 -7.48
N ASP A 244 -4.23 -7.91 -6.23
CA ASP A 244 -3.45 -8.26 -5.04
C ASP A 244 -3.16 -9.78 -4.97
N GLY A 245 -4.15 -10.63 -5.29
CA GLY A 245 -3.98 -12.07 -5.33
C GLY A 245 -2.93 -12.52 -6.35
N LEU A 246 -2.96 -11.96 -7.56
CA LEU A 246 -1.96 -12.23 -8.61
C LEU A 246 -0.55 -11.75 -8.18
N LEU A 247 -0.44 -10.56 -7.60
CA LEU A 247 0.83 -10.04 -7.08
C LEU A 247 1.36 -10.90 -5.92
N ALA A 248 0.46 -11.39 -5.06
CA ALA A 248 0.82 -12.28 -3.98
C ALA A 248 1.31 -13.66 -4.49
N PHE A 249 0.67 -14.25 -5.51
CA PHE A 249 1.16 -15.46 -6.15
C PHE A 249 2.58 -15.28 -6.70
N ARG A 250 2.82 -14.21 -7.43
CA ARG A 250 4.17 -13.89 -7.95
C ARG A 250 5.20 -13.71 -6.84
N ALA A 251 4.85 -13.02 -5.77
CA ALA A 251 5.72 -12.85 -4.61
C ALA A 251 6.01 -14.19 -3.91
N ALA A 252 5.05 -15.11 -3.88
CA ALA A 252 5.25 -16.47 -3.39
C ALA A 252 6.05 -17.37 -4.35
N GLY A 253 6.43 -16.86 -5.54
CA GLY A 253 7.18 -17.62 -6.53
C GLY A 253 6.33 -18.48 -7.47
N VAL A 254 5.00 -18.26 -7.48
CA VAL A 254 4.09 -18.93 -8.41
C VAL A 254 4.20 -18.28 -9.79
N SER A 255 4.40 -19.12 -10.81
CA SER A 255 4.52 -18.66 -12.21
C SER A 255 3.18 -18.16 -12.77
N ASP A 256 3.23 -17.25 -13.74
CA ASP A 256 2.04 -16.80 -14.50
C ASP A 256 1.39 -17.93 -15.32
N GLN A 257 2.14 -19.02 -15.63
CA GLN A 257 1.63 -20.21 -16.29
C GLN A 257 0.91 -21.19 -15.34
N ASP A 258 1.05 -21.03 -14.03
CA ASP A 258 0.25 -21.79 -13.07
C ASP A 258 -1.24 -21.50 -13.28
N VAL A 259 -2.06 -22.53 -13.23
CA VAL A 259 -3.51 -22.42 -13.52
C VAL A 259 -4.20 -21.36 -12.65
N ARG A 260 -3.78 -21.16 -11.41
CA ARG A 260 -4.33 -20.17 -10.48
C ARG A 260 -3.99 -18.74 -10.94
N SER A 261 -2.72 -18.50 -11.28
CA SER A 261 -2.27 -17.21 -11.82
C SER A 261 -2.92 -16.92 -13.18
N ALA A 262 -2.95 -17.91 -14.08
CA ALA A 262 -3.56 -17.77 -15.40
C ALA A 262 -5.04 -17.39 -15.33
N LYS A 263 -5.80 -18.00 -14.40
CA LYS A 263 -7.21 -17.65 -14.16
C LYS A 263 -7.37 -16.21 -13.64
N ALA A 264 -6.51 -15.76 -12.71
CA ALA A 264 -6.54 -14.39 -12.22
C ALA A 264 -6.19 -13.37 -13.31
N ILE A 265 -5.19 -13.67 -14.15
CA ILE A 265 -4.82 -12.87 -15.32
C ILE A 265 -6.00 -12.76 -16.29
N GLN A 266 -6.69 -13.87 -16.57
CA GLN A 266 -7.84 -13.87 -17.48
C GLN A 266 -9.00 -13.04 -16.88
N TRP A 267 -9.32 -13.23 -15.58
CA TRP A 267 -10.34 -12.44 -14.90
C TRP A 267 -10.06 -10.94 -15.01
N LEU A 268 -8.81 -10.53 -14.73
CA LEU A 268 -8.40 -9.11 -14.85
C LEU A 268 -8.54 -8.57 -16.27
N LYS A 269 -8.22 -9.36 -17.32
CA LYS A 269 -8.39 -8.95 -18.71
C LYS A 269 -9.87 -8.75 -19.09
N ASP A 270 -10.71 -9.68 -18.65
CA ASP A 270 -12.13 -9.71 -19.05
C ASP A 270 -12.95 -8.61 -18.35
N HIS A 271 -12.54 -8.21 -17.14
CA HIS A 271 -13.29 -7.25 -16.33
C HIS A 271 -12.62 -5.88 -16.22
N HIS A 272 -11.42 -5.70 -16.78
CA HIS A 272 -10.67 -4.45 -16.62
C HIS A 272 -11.47 -3.21 -17.00
N GLN A 273 -11.39 -2.20 -16.12
CA GLN A 273 -11.88 -0.84 -16.37
C GLN A 273 -10.75 0.14 -16.08
N PRO A 274 -10.46 1.09 -17.00
CA PRO A 274 -9.27 1.94 -16.88
C PRO A 274 -9.39 3.01 -15.79
N ASP A 275 -10.61 3.35 -15.36
CA ASP A 275 -10.89 4.48 -14.48
C ASP A 275 -11.50 4.11 -13.12
N ARG A 276 -11.76 2.83 -12.85
CA ARG A 276 -12.34 2.32 -11.59
C ARG A 276 -11.98 0.86 -11.35
N ALA A 277 -12.17 0.39 -10.11
CA ALA A 277 -12.05 -1.02 -9.80
C ALA A 277 -13.30 -1.77 -10.29
N PRO A 278 -13.16 -2.83 -11.12
CA PRO A 278 -14.27 -3.64 -11.60
C PRO A 278 -14.80 -4.61 -10.53
N GLY A 279 -16.01 -5.14 -10.76
CA GLY A 279 -16.70 -6.12 -9.91
C GLY A 279 -17.76 -5.52 -8.99
N PHE A 280 -18.16 -4.28 -9.26
CA PHE A 280 -19.20 -3.57 -8.48
C PHE A 280 -20.38 -3.10 -9.34
N GLU A 281 -20.31 -3.27 -10.64
CA GLU A 281 -21.24 -2.75 -11.65
C GLU A 281 -22.65 -3.32 -11.47
N GLY A 282 -23.66 -2.43 -11.48
CA GLY A 282 -25.06 -2.82 -11.34
C GLY A 282 -25.45 -3.37 -9.97
N THR A 283 -24.59 -3.22 -8.97
CA THR A 283 -24.88 -3.64 -7.59
C THR A 283 -25.13 -2.44 -6.68
N ALA A 284 -25.72 -2.68 -5.50
CA ALA A 284 -25.86 -1.67 -4.45
C ALA A 284 -24.49 -1.15 -3.94
N ARG A 285 -23.40 -1.76 -4.36
CA ARG A 285 -22.02 -1.46 -3.95
C ARG A 285 -21.22 -0.74 -5.05
N GLU A 286 -21.86 -0.26 -6.11
CA GLU A 286 -21.22 0.37 -7.28
C GLU A 286 -20.24 1.51 -6.90
N ALA A 287 -20.55 2.26 -5.84
CA ALA A 287 -19.68 3.34 -5.32
C ALA A 287 -18.28 2.86 -4.90
N TRP A 288 -18.09 1.58 -4.57
CA TRP A 288 -16.79 1.02 -4.26
C TRP A 288 -15.85 0.98 -5.46
N GLY A 289 -16.37 0.83 -6.68
CA GLY A 289 -15.57 0.88 -7.90
C GLY A 289 -14.81 2.20 -8.02
N SER A 290 -15.49 3.33 -7.84
CA SER A 290 -14.87 4.66 -7.80
C SER A 290 -14.08 4.91 -6.51
N GLY A 291 -14.51 4.33 -5.39
CA GLY A 291 -13.84 4.47 -4.08
C GLY A 291 -12.43 3.86 -4.04
N LEU A 292 -12.20 2.81 -4.82
CA LEU A 292 -10.93 2.08 -4.92
C LEU A 292 -10.10 2.48 -6.15
N ARG A 293 -10.36 3.64 -6.75
CA ARG A 293 -9.80 4.05 -8.05
C ARG A 293 -8.28 4.09 -8.07
N PHE A 294 -7.65 4.78 -7.11
CA PHE A 294 -6.20 4.93 -7.07
C PHE A 294 -5.50 3.64 -6.66
N TYR A 295 -6.07 2.94 -5.69
CA TYR A 295 -5.53 1.64 -5.29
C TYR A 295 -5.59 0.63 -6.44
N TYR A 296 -6.71 0.56 -7.15
CA TYR A 296 -6.82 -0.31 -8.33
C TYR A 296 -5.83 0.10 -9.43
N ALA A 297 -5.75 1.39 -9.75
CA ALA A 297 -4.80 1.90 -10.74
C ALA A 297 -3.36 1.49 -10.40
N TYR A 298 -2.96 1.62 -9.15
CA TYR A 298 -1.68 1.16 -8.64
C TYR A 298 -1.50 -0.36 -8.75
N ALA A 299 -2.46 -1.12 -8.26
CA ALA A 299 -2.37 -2.58 -8.23
C ALA A 299 -2.34 -3.17 -9.65
N ILE A 300 -3.22 -2.70 -10.54
CA ILE A 300 -3.31 -3.21 -11.92
C ILE A 300 -2.09 -2.82 -12.77
N SER A 301 -1.53 -1.62 -12.59
CA SER A 301 -0.31 -1.21 -13.30
C SER A 301 0.89 -2.11 -12.99
N ARG A 302 0.91 -2.74 -11.81
CA ARG A 302 1.93 -3.70 -11.40
C ARG A 302 1.58 -5.14 -11.79
N ALA A 303 0.32 -5.53 -11.61
CA ALA A 303 -0.16 -6.88 -11.90
C ALA A 303 -0.23 -7.15 -13.40
N MET A 304 -0.67 -6.18 -14.19
CA MET A 304 -0.91 -6.28 -15.63
C MET A 304 -0.31 -5.07 -16.37
N PRO A 305 1.03 -4.95 -16.43
CA PRO A 305 1.67 -3.85 -17.17
C PRO A 305 1.19 -3.85 -18.63
N GLY A 306 0.74 -2.69 -19.10
CA GLY A 306 0.21 -2.53 -20.45
C GLY A 306 -1.31 -2.45 -20.55
N LEU A 307 -2.07 -2.78 -19.50
CA LEU A 307 -3.49 -2.41 -19.45
C LEU A 307 -3.63 -0.90 -19.22
N PRO A 308 -4.53 -0.21 -19.96
CA PRO A 308 -4.69 1.23 -19.86
C PRO A 308 -5.23 1.64 -18.48
N VAL A 309 -4.65 2.69 -17.90
CA VAL A 309 -5.12 3.28 -16.63
C VAL A 309 -5.36 4.77 -16.82
N THR A 310 -6.51 5.25 -16.35
CA THR A 310 -6.89 6.66 -16.41
C THR A 310 -6.97 7.24 -15.00
N LEU A 311 -6.05 8.15 -14.67
CA LEU A 311 -6.11 8.92 -13.44
C LEU A 311 -7.05 10.13 -13.60
N PRO A 312 -7.69 10.61 -12.51
CA PRO A 312 -8.44 11.87 -12.55
C PRO A 312 -7.50 13.05 -12.80
N PRO A 313 -8.05 14.23 -13.13
CA PRO A 313 -7.24 15.45 -13.27
C PRO A 313 -6.41 15.71 -12.02
N GLN A 314 -5.16 16.13 -12.22
CA GLN A 314 -4.25 16.51 -11.16
C GLN A 314 -4.61 17.91 -10.66
N ASP A 315 -4.61 18.13 -9.36
CA ASP A 315 -4.80 19.45 -8.75
C ASP A 315 -3.66 20.41 -9.13
N ALA A 316 -3.92 21.71 -9.09
CA ALA A 316 -2.95 22.76 -9.45
C ALA A 316 -1.67 22.71 -8.62
N ASN A 317 -1.74 22.25 -7.36
CA ASN A 317 -0.57 22.07 -6.49
C ASN A 317 0.23 20.78 -6.77
N GLY A 318 -0.17 19.97 -7.74
CA GLY A 318 0.48 18.74 -8.11
C GLY A 318 -0.03 17.47 -7.37
N SER A 319 -0.99 17.62 -6.45
CA SER A 319 -1.60 16.47 -5.79
C SER A 319 -2.66 15.78 -6.64
N PHE A 320 -3.01 14.58 -6.23
CA PHE A 320 -4.21 13.86 -6.65
C PHE A 320 -5.06 13.58 -5.42
N ARG A 321 -6.37 13.47 -5.62
CA ARG A 321 -7.32 13.02 -4.60
C ARG A 321 -8.52 12.35 -5.23
N ASN A 322 -9.14 11.43 -4.49
CA ASN A 322 -10.42 10.86 -4.85
C ASN A 322 -11.53 11.65 -4.13
N PRO A 323 -12.56 12.14 -4.82
CA PRO A 323 -13.71 12.74 -4.13
C PRO A 323 -14.48 11.74 -3.27
N ASN A 324 -14.35 10.43 -3.56
CA ASN A 324 -14.96 9.36 -2.79
C ASN A 324 -14.11 9.03 -1.55
N LYS A 325 -14.73 9.06 -0.35
CA LYS A 325 -14.05 8.94 0.95
C LYS A 325 -14.04 7.52 1.54
N MET A 326 -14.49 6.53 0.80
CA MET A 326 -14.71 5.17 1.35
C MET A 326 -13.43 4.48 1.82
N VAL A 327 -12.28 4.74 1.18
CA VAL A 327 -11.00 4.06 1.48
C VAL A 327 -9.82 5.03 1.67
N LYS A 328 -10.07 6.22 2.14
CA LYS A 328 -9.06 7.25 2.45
C LYS A 328 -8.25 7.78 1.25
N GLU A 329 -8.69 7.50 0.01
CA GLU A 329 -8.06 8.05 -1.19
C GLU A 329 -8.37 9.55 -1.40
N ASP A 330 -9.23 10.14 -0.57
CA ASP A 330 -9.43 11.59 -0.47
C ASP A 330 -8.29 12.29 0.30
N ASP A 331 -7.42 11.54 0.99
CA ASP A 331 -6.15 12.05 1.50
C ASP A 331 -5.17 12.22 0.33
N PRO A 332 -4.70 13.46 0.07
CA PRO A 332 -3.85 13.72 -1.09
C PRO A 332 -2.47 13.05 -1.00
N LEU A 333 -1.97 12.70 0.19
CA LEU A 333 -0.73 11.91 0.31
C LEU A 333 -0.93 10.50 -0.23
N ILE A 334 -2.06 9.86 0.10
CA ILE A 334 -2.37 8.50 -0.31
C ILE A 334 -2.60 8.45 -1.83
N ALA A 335 -3.52 9.26 -2.33
CA ALA A 335 -3.85 9.25 -3.75
C ALA A 335 -2.66 9.63 -4.63
N THR A 336 -1.87 10.63 -4.22
CA THR A 336 -0.69 11.07 -4.99
C THR A 336 0.42 10.01 -4.98
N ALA A 337 0.65 9.32 -3.87
CA ALA A 337 1.63 8.24 -3.82
C ALA A 337 1.25 7.07 -4.73
N PHE A 338 -0.04 6.68 -4.79
CA PHE A 338 -0.50 5.69 -5.77
C PHE A 338 -0.35 6.20 -7.20
N ALA A 339 -0.72 7.46 -7.48
CA ALA A 339 -0.60 8.05 -8.81
C ALA A 339 0.86 8.08 -9.31
N VAL A 340 1.83 8.35 -8.45
CA VAL A 340 3.27 8.30 -8.79
C VAL A 340 3.66 6.95 -9.36
N HIS A 341 3.18 5.85 -8.77
CA HIS A 341 3.46 4.51 -9.28
C HIS A 341 2.83 4.22 -10.65
N VAL A 342 1.74 4.89 -11.00
CA VAL A 342 1.07 4.75 -12.30
C VAL A 342 1.73 5.61 -13.38
N LEU A 343 2.25 6.78 -13.01
CA LEU A 343 2.82 7.77 -13.92
C LEU A 343 4.29 7.54 -14.30
N ARG A 344 4.98 6.65 -13.61
CA ARG A 344 6.41 6.37 -13.80
C ARG A 344 6.72 5.56 -15.06
#